data_fee18301ec12e451f3def673414a65dd
#
_entry.id   fee18301ec12e451f3def673414a65dd
#
_cell.length_a   1.000
_cell.length_b   1.000
_cell.length_c   1.000
_cell.angle_alpha   90.00
_cell.angle_beta   90.00
_cell.angle_gamma   90.00
#
_symmetry.space_group_name_H-M   'P 1'
#
loop_
_entity.id
_entity.type
_entity.pdbx_description
1 polymer ?
#
loop_
_entity_poly.entity_id
_entity_poly.type
_entity_poly.pdbx_seq_one_letter_code
_entity_poly.pdbx_strand_id
1 'polypeptide(L)'
;MKTEFYELDKLVNVDKPQLILLGARPGMGKSTLALNLGTNIALHQNIPVLFFSLEENYLNSNMKEFNYDELMKKSDDLPFSCLAEKIISSEEMIRKDYFMKIRNSYSCVEKELDIDKNEFKQKVNSGIYKIKNSKFFIKDKAPITIDEILLEIEEYVKSECIKFVIIDYLQLIQYDKSKLMSRDNETIDIIKKLKEISKKLKITILVTSQLSHDTEYRTNHRPILSDIRNNEIKLKIFDIILFLYRDEYYNPDTEMKNIAELYVEKNNNGNTGKIDLVFLSEFFKFANLAYFFDENESETAPWKII
;
A
#
# COMPACT_ATOMS: atom_id res chain seq x y z
N MET A 1 -10.98 -11.44 -7.98
CA MET A 1 -9.95 -10.74 -7.17
C MET A 1 -10.66 -9.90 -6.13
N LYS A 2 -10.26 -10.03 -4.88
CA LYS A 2 -10.80 -9.32 -3.72
C LYS A 2 -9.69 -8.58 -2.99
N THR A 3 -10.00 -7.43 -2.40
CA THR A 3 -9.03 -6.69 -1.60
C THR A 3 -8.87 -7.28 -0.20
N GLU A 4 -9.83 -8.11 0.23
CA GLU A 4 -10.02 -8.64 1.59
C GLU A 4 -10.38 -7.57 2.63
N PHE A 5 -10.59 -6.35 2.20
CA PHE A 5 -11.30 -5.34 2.97
C PHE A 5 -12.79 -5.42 2.61
N TYR A 6 -13.57 -6.09 3.46
CA TYR A 6 -14.94 -6.49 3.15
C TYR A 6 -15.85 -5.34 2.72
N GLU A 7 -15.77 -4.22 3.43
CA GLU A 7 -16.58 -3.05 3.08
C GLU A 7 -16.09 -2.39 1.78
N LEU A 8 -14.78 -2.42 1.51
CA LEU A 8 -14.24 -1.94 0.23
C LEU A 8 -14.71 -2.82 -0.92
N ASP A 9 -14.69 -4.15 -0.74
CA ASP A 9 -15.10 -5.11 -1.76
C ASP A 9 -16.62 -5.03 -2.11
N LYS A 10 -17.43 -4.44 -1.23
CA LYS A 10 -18.85 -4.13 -1.52
C LYS A 10 -19.00 -2.92 -2.45
N LEU A 11 -18.11 -1.94 -2.33
CA LEU A 11 -18.14 -0.70 -3.12
C LEU A 11 -17.33 -0.82 -4.41
N VAL A 12 -16.14 -1.43 -4.35
CA VAL A 12 -15.14 -1.43 -5.42
C VAL A 12 -14.91 -2.84 -5.95
N ASN A 13 -15.10 -3.02 -7.25
CA ASN A 13 -14.75 -4.26 -7.92
C ASN A 13 -13.38 -4.10 -8.62
N VAL A 14 -12.34 -4.72 -8.07
CA VAL A 14 -10.97 -4.66 -8.60
C VAL A 14 -10.66 -5.67 -9.71
N ASP A 15 -11.63 -6.48 -10.15
CA ASP A 15 -11.45 -7.44 -11.27
C ASP A 15 -11.55 -6.81 -12.66
N LYS A 16 -12.08 -5.60 -12.74
CA LYS A 16 -12.27 -4.92 -14.02
C LYS A 16 -11.02 -4.14 -14.39
N PRO A 17 -10.63 -4.11 -15.68
CA PRO A 17 -9.54 -3.25 -16.15
C PRO A 17 -9.84 -1.80 -15.83
N GLN A 18 -9.03 -1.20 -14.95
CA GLN A 18 -9.28 0.15 -14.44
C GLN A 18 -8.03 0.79 -13.86
N LEU A 19 -8.06 2.11 -13.77
CA LEU A 19 -7.04 2.90 -13.12
C LEU A 19 -7.59 3.49 -11.83
N ILE A 20 -6.96 3.14 -10.71
CA ILE A 20 -7.34 3.54 -9.35
C ILE A 20 -6.31 4.52 -8.81
N LEU A 21 -6.75 5.63 -8.24
CA LEU A 21 -5.93 6.55 -7.45
C LEU A 21 -6.14 6.28 -5.96
N LEU A 22 -5.08 6.10 -5.21
CA LEU A 22 -5.07 6.15 -3.76
C LEU A 22 -4.32 7.39 -3.29
N GLY A 23 -5.05 8.41 -2.91
CA GLY A 23 -4.52 9.69 -2.44
C GLY A 23 -4.49 9.80 -0.92
N ALA A 24 -3.41 10.37 -0.38
CA ALA A 24 -3.32 10.71 1.03
C ALA A 24 -2.27 11.79 1.28
N ARG A 25 -2.35 12.44 2.45
CA ARG A 25 -1.25 13.25 2.98
C ARG A 25 -0.11 12.35 3.49
N PRO A 26 1.12 12.84 3.60
CA PRO A 26 2.21 12.12 4.24
C PRO A 26 1.83 11.62 5.63
N GLY A 27 2.36 10.46 6.04
CA GLY A 27 2.10 9.90 7.36
C GLY A 27 0.77 9.17 7.55
N MET A 28 -0.17 9.23 6.60
CA MET A 28 -1.48 8.58 6.69
C MET A 28 -1.43 7.05 6.53
N GLY A 29 -0.32 6.48 6.05
CA GLY A 29 -0.20 5.05 5.81
C GLY A 29 -0.54 4.60 4.37
N LYS A 30 -0.54 5.52 3.41
CA LYS A 30 -0.85 5.28 1.99
C LYS A 30 -0.08 4.09 1.40
N SER A 31 1.25 4.09 1.52
CA SER A 31 2.14 3.02 1.02
C SER A 31 1.89 1.69 1.73
N THR A 32 1.59 1.75 3.03
CA THR A 32 1.21 0.57 3.82
C THR A 32 -0.11 -0.03 3.34
N LEU A 33 -1.15 0.80 3.10
CA LEU A 33 -2.42 0.30 2.57
C LEU A 33 -2.25 -0.29 1.17
N ALA A 34 -1.49 0.36 0.30
CA ALA A 34 -1.18 -0.16 -1.04
C ALA A 34 -0.46 -1.52 -0.97
N LEU A 35 0.51 -1.65 -0.04
CA LEU A 35 1.23 -2.90 0.19
C LEU A 35 0.29 -4.00 0.70
N ASN A 36 -0.56 -3.70 1.70
CA ASN A 36 -1.54 -4.67 2.22
C ASN A 36 -2.55 -5.11 1.15
N LEU A 37 -3.03 -4.20 0.30
CA LEU A 37 -3.87 -4.58 -0.86
C LEU A 37 -3.15 -5.57 -1.78
N GLY A 38 -1.89 -5.30 -2.09
CA GLY A 38 -1.08 -6.17 -2.95
C GLY A 38 -0.80 -7.54 -2.32
N THR A 39 -0.45 -7.59 -1.04
CA THR A 39 -0.17 -8.84 -0.32
C THR A 39 -1.42 -9.66 -0.11
N ASN A 40 -2.56 -9.07 0.26
CA ASN A 40 -3.84 -9.78 0.37
C ASN A 40 -4.19 -10.50 -0.94
N ILE A 41 -4.01 -9.82 -2.07
CA ILE A 41 -4.30 -10.40 -3.39
C ILE A 41 -3.28 -11.49 -3.75
N ALA A 42 -1.99 -11.26 -3.55
CA ALA A 42 -0.95 -12.17 -4.01
C ALA A 42 -0.73 -13.36 -3.08
N LEU A 43 -0.68 -13.14 -1.76
CA LEU A 43 -0.37 -14.19 -0.79
C LEU A 43 -1.60 -15.05 -0.47
N HIS A 44 -2.78 -14.44 -0.29
CA HIS A 44 -3.96 -15.16 0.15
C HIS A 44 -4.78 -15.74 -1.01
N GLN A 45 -4.79 -15.08 -2.18
CA GLN A 45 -5.56 -15.53 -3.34
C GLN A 45 -4.69 -16.11 -4.47
N ASN A 46 -3.35 -16.09 -4.30
CA ASN A 46 -2.39 -16.56 -5.31
C ASN A 46 -2.57 -15.91 -6.70
N ILE A 47 -3.02 -14.65 -6.73
CA ILE A 47 -3.20 -13.86 -7.95
C ILE A 47 -1.94 -13.04 -8.18
N PRO A 48 -1.37 -13.04 -9.41
CA PRO A 48 -0.11 -12.34 -9.69
C PRO A 48 -0.26 -10.81 -9.57
N VAL A 49 0.59 -10.21 -8.72
CA VAL A 49 0.66 -8.76 -8.44
C VAL A 49 2.06 -8.25 -8.73
N LEU A 50 2.16 -7.12 -9.41
CA LEU A 50 3.41 -6.39 -9.62
C LEU A 50 3.39 -5.08 -8.85
N PHE A 51 4.36 -4.87 -7.96
CA PHE A 51 4.50 -3.70 -7.11
C PHE A 51 5.75 -2.91 -7.48
N PHE A 52 5.57 -1.67 -7.94
CA PHE A 52 6.66 -0.71 -8.14
C PHE A 52 6.83 0.14 -6.88
N SER A 53 7.95 -0.04 -6.18
CA SER A 53 8.37 0.80 -5.05
C SER A 53 9.34 1.85 -5.54
N LEU A 54 8.89 3.10 -5.69
CA LEU A 54 9.69 4.18 -6.26
C LEU A 54 10.24 5.13 -5.18
N GLU A 55 9.69 5.10 -3.98
CA GLU A 55 10.10 5.98 -2.87
C GLU A 55 11.38 5.51 -2.19
N GLU A 56 11.51 4.21 -2.05
CA GLU A 56 12.64 3.60 -1.34
C GLU A 56 13.52 2.89 -2.39
N ASN A 57 14.76 3.37 -2.55
CA ASN A 57 15.75 2.75 -3.45
C ASN A 57 16.28 1.45 -2.83
N TYR A 58 15.61 0.36 -3.11
CA TYR A 58 16.06 -0.98 -2.72
C TYR A 58 16.84 -1.61 -3.87
N LEU A 59 18.16 -1.63 -3.79
CA LEU A 59 19.01 -2.14 -4.86
C LEU A 59 18.87 -3.66 -5.02
N ASN A 60 18.31 -4.08 -6.17
CA ASN A 60 18.53 -5.39 -6.85
C ASN A 60 18.51 -6.69 -6.02
N SER A 61 17.73 -6.78 -4.94
CA SER A 61 17.61 -8.04 -4.23
C SER A 61 16.48 -8.91 -4.81
N ASN A 62 16.86 -10.09 -5.26
CA ASN A 62 15.92 -11.09 -5.77
C ASN A 62 15.12 -11.67 -4.60
N MET A 63 13.83 -11.34 -4.49
CA MET A 63 12.96 -11.86 -3.42
C MET A 63 12.95 -13.39 -3.32
N LYS A 64 13.27 -14.11 -4.40
CA LYS A 64 13.34 -15.58 -4.38
C LYS A 64 14.57 -16.13 -3.65
N GLU A 65 15.62 -15.33 -3.51
CA GLU A 65 16.89 -15.72 -2.86
C GLU A 65 17.01 -15.26 -1.41
N PHE A 66 16.13 -14.34 -1.01
CA PHE A 66 16.09 -13.73 0.31
C PHE A 66 15.90 -14.76 1.46
N ASN A 67 16.64 -14.62 2.56
CA ASN A 67 16.59 -15.51 3.72
C ASN A 67 16.65 -14.72 5.05
N TYR A 68 16.53 -15.44 6.19
CA TYR A 68 16.54 -14.85 7.52
C TYR A 68 17.83 -14.06 7.78
N ASP A 69 19.00 -14.61 7.43
CA ASP A 69 20.29 -13.99 7.73
C ASP A 69 20.49 -12.71 6.93
N GLU A 70 19.96 -12.65 5.69
CA GLU A 70 19.95 -11.43 4.89
C GLU A 70 19.02 -10.38 5.47
N LEU A 71 17.81 -10.76 5.91
CA LEU A 71 16.88 -9.85 6.56
C LEU A 71 17.46 -9.23 7.82
N MET A 72 18.27 -9.98 8.56
CA MET A 72 18.83 -9.57 9.85
C MET A 72 20.18 -8.86 9.73
N LYS A 73 20.75 -8.67 8.52
CA LYS A 73 21.92 -7.80 8.33
C LYS A 73 21.58 -6.35 8.66
N LYS A 74 22.57 -5.56 9.08
CA LYS A 74 22.34 -4.14 9.43
C LYS A 74 21.76 -3.35 8.25
N SER A 75 20.85 -2.43 8.55
CA SER A 75 20.06 -1.67 7.59
C SER A 75 20.86 -0.86 6.58
N ASP A 76 22.12 -0.51 6.89
CA ASP A 76 23.00 0.26 6.00
C ASP A 76 23.46 -0.56 4.76
N ASP A 77 23.38 -1.90 4.85
CA ASP A 77 23.82 -2.81 3.80
C ASP A 77 22.68 -3.35 2.91
N LEU A 78 21.41 -3.21 3.32
CA LEU A 78 20.27 -3.82 2.63
C LEU A 78 18.97 -3.00 2.72
N PRO A 79 18.70 -2.15 1.72
CA PRO A 79 17.44 -1.40 1.62
C PRO A 79 16.19 -2.30 1.50
N PHE A 80 16.34 -3.50 0.91
CA PHE A 80 15.26 -4.47 0.72
C PHE A 80 14.63 -4.98 2.03
N SER A 81 15.37 -4.96 3.13
CA SER A 81 14.88 -5.39 4.44
C SER A 81 13.58 -4.69 4.82
N CYS A 82 13.43 -3.41 4.48
CA CYS A 82 12.29 -2.60 4.89
C CYS A 82 10.94 -3.06 4.29
N LEU A 83 10.89 -3.42 3.00
CA LEU A 83 9.63 -3.87 2.38
C LEU A 83 9.25 -5.29 2.82
N ALA A 84 10.23 -6.20 2.84
CA ALA A 84 10.02 -7.55 3.35
C ALA A 84 9.63 -7.55 4.84
N GLU A 85 10.23 -6.69 5.65
CA GLU A 85 9.84 -6.51 7.05
C GLU A 85 8.41 -6.02 7.20
N LYS A 86 8.00 -5.04 6.40
CA LYS A 86 6.61 -4.54 6.42
C LYS A 86 5.62 -5.66 6.09
N ILE A 87 5.95 -6.50 5.09
CA ILE A 87 5.11 -7.64 4.71
C ILE A 87 5.10 -8.69 5.84
N ILE A 88 6.27 -9.11 6.34
CA ILE A 88 6.38 -10.12 7.40
C ILE A 88 5.73 -9.62 8.69
N SER A 89 5.96 -8.36 9.06
CA SER A 89 5.34 -7.72 10.20
C SER A 89 3.81 -7.76 10.12
N SER A 90 3.27 -7.44 8.95
CA SER A 90 1.83 -7.45 8.68
C SER A 90 1.24 -8.87 8.68
N GLU A 91 1.92 -9.84 8.05
CA GLU A 91 1.41 -11.20 7.86
C GLU A 91 1.53 -12.07 9.12
N GLU A 92 2.61 -11.90 9.87
CA GLU A 92 2.92 -12.73 11.05
C GLU A 92 2.63 -12.03 12.38
N MET A 93 2.06 -10.80 12.32
CA MET A 93 1.79 -9.96 13.48
C MET A 93 3.03 -9.79 14.37
N ILE A 94 4.14 -9.40 13.75
CA ILE A 94 5.40 -9.09 14.43
C ILE A 94 5.53 -7.58 14.55
N ARG A 95 5.77 -7.07 15.75
CA ARG A 95 6.00 -5.64 15.95
C ARG A 95 7.26 -5.17 15.20
N LYS A 96 7.14 -4.05 14.48
CA LYS A 96 8.23 -3.47 13.68
C LYS A 96 9.51 -3.18 14.48
N ASP A 97 9.37 -2.80 15.76
CA ASP A 97 10.51 -2.50 16.64
C ASP A 97 11.34 -3.73 17.00
N TYR A 98 10.77 -4.95 16.90
CA TYR A 98 11.51 -6.19 17.17
C TYR A 98 12.62 -6.45 16.16
N PHE A 99 12.41 -6.15 14.89
CA PHE A 99 13.46 -6.27 13.88
C PHE A 99 14.67 -5.38 14.23
N MET A 100 14.44 -4.13 14.62
CA MET A 100 15.51 -3.20 15.04
C MET A 100 16.17 -3.66 16.34
N LYS A 101 15.39 -4.07 17.34
CA LYS A 101 15.92 -4.55 18.63
C LYS A 101 16.83 -5.75 18.42
N ILE A 102 16.42 -6.74 17.63
CA ILE A 102 17.20 -7.96 17.40
C ILE A 102 18.46 -7.67 16.58
N ARG A 103 18.41 -6.79 15.57
CA ARG A 103 19.60 -6.39 14.80
C ARG A 103 20.63 -5.64 15.65
N ASN A 104 20.17 -4.79 16.56
CA ASN A 104 21.04 -3.94 17.37
C ASN A 104 21.53 -4.64 18.65
N SER A 105 21.00 -5.83 18.97
CA SER A 105 21.29 -6.51 20.23
C SER A 105 22.56 -7.34 20.17
N TYR A 106 23.64 -6.78 20.63
CA TYR A 106 24.70 -7.55 21.24
C TYR A 106 24.29 -7.86 22.70
N SER A 107 23.74 -9.05 22.95
CA SER A 107 23.64 -9.74 24.25
C SER A 107 22.59 -9.39 25.33
N CYS A 108 21.77 -8.34 25.26
CA CYS A 108 20.93 -7.96 26.42
C CYS A 108 19.41 -7.87 26.22
N VAL A 109 18.84 -8.26 25.08
CA VAL A 109 17.44 -7.94 24.71
C VAL A 109 16.40 -8.97 25.14
N GLU A 110 16.78 -10.12 25.70
CA GLU A 110 15.82 -11.19 26.08
C GLU A 110 14.78 -10.75 27.12
N LYS A 111 15.02 -9.66 27.86
CA LYS A 111 14.10 -9.16 28.88
C LYS A 111 13.10 -8.09 28.38
N GLU A 112 13.28 -7.57 27.17
CA GLU A 112 12.47 -6.47 26.64
C GLU A 112 11.54 -6.89 25.48
N LEU A 113 11.64 -8.14 25.01
CA LEU A 113 10.80 -8.67 23.97
C LEU A 113 9.68 -9.52 24.61
N ASP A 114 8.43 -9.24 24.24
CA ASP A 114 7.29 -10.07 24.59
C ASP A 114 7.25 -11.39 23.80
N ILE A 115 8.29 -11.66 22.99
CA ILE A 115 8.41 -12.84 22.15
C ILE A 115 9.79 -13.46 22.31
N ASP A 116 9.84 -14.79 22.43
CA ASP A 116 11.09 -15.55 22.43
C ASP A 116 11.80 -15.47 21.06
N LYS A 117 13.15 -15.45 21.07
CA LYS A 117 13.97 -15.39 19.85
C LYS A 117 13.66 -16.53 18.87
N ASN A 118 13.38 -17.72 19.36
CA ASN A 118 13.05 -18.87 18.50
C ASN A 118 11.66 -18.67 17.86
N GLU A 119 10.68 -18.20 18.63
CA GLU A 119 9.36 -17.86 18.11
C GLU A 119 9.46 -16.75 17.05
N PHE A 120 10.22 -15.68 17.34
CA PHE A 120 10.47 -14.62 16.36
C PHE A 120 11.07 -15.18 15.07
N LYS A 121 12.12 -16.01 15.19
CA LYS A 121 12.77 -16.63 14.02
C LYS A 121 11.81 -17.52 13.23
N GLN A 122 10.97 -18.29 13.92
CA GLN A 122 9.95 -19.14 13.28
C GLN A 122 8.95 -18.29 12.51
N LYS A 123 8.40 -17.23 13.10
CA LYS A 123 7.47 -16.31 12.45
C LYS A 123 8.12 -15.63 11.23
N VAL A 124 9.35 -15.13 11.36
CA VAL A 124 10.07 -14.51 10.24
C VAL A 124 10.27 -15.52 9.10
N ASN A 125 10.68 -16.75 9.40
CA ASN A 125 10.84 -17.80 8.38
C ASN A 125 9.50 -18.17 7.73
N SER A 126 8.40 -18.20 8.48
CA SER A 126 7.04 -18.39 7.95
C SER A 126 6.69 -17.29 6.95
N GLY A 127 6.91 -16.02 7.32
CA GLY A 127 6.65 -14.88 6.43
C GLY A 127 7.51 -14.91 5.18
N ILE A 128 8.80 -15.22 5.30
CA ILE A 128 9.71 -15.40 4.15
C ILE A 128 9.19 -16.50 3.23
N TYR A 129 8.75 -17.63 3.79
CA TYR A 129 8.19 -18.74 3.02
C TYR A 129 6.94 -18.32 2.27
N LYS A 130 6.01 -17.60 2.91
CA LYS A 130 4.80 -17.06 2.26
C LYS A 130 5.16 -16.14 1.08
N ILE A 131 6.09 -15.20 1.28
CA ILE A 131 6.54 -14.28 0.23
C ILE A 131 7.13 -15.04 -0.96
N LYS A 132 8.06 -15.97 -0.71
CA LYS A 132 8.74 -16.74 -1.77
C LYS A 132 7.80 -17.60 -2.61
N ASN A 133 6.75 -18.14 -1.99
CA ASN A 133 5.78 -19.00 -2.66
C ASN A 133 4.59 -18.21 -3.23
N SER A 134 4.53 -16.90 -3.00
CA SER A 134 3.50 -16.04 -3.56
C SER A 134 3.82 -15.61 -4.99
N LYS A 135 2.82 -15.06 -5.65
CA LYS A 135 2.95 -14.37 -6.93
C LYS A 135 3.05 -12.85 -6.76
N PHE A 136 3.77 -12.42 -5.72
CA PHE A 136 4.02 -11.00 -5.46
C PHE A 136 5.40 -10.62 -6.02
N PHE A 137 5.42 -9.78 -7.05
CA PHE A 137 6.63 -9.34 -7.73
C PHE A 137 6.89 -7.89 -7.36
N ILE A 138 8.13 -7.57 -6.97
CA ILE A 138 8.53 -6.21 -6.60
C ILE A 138 9.57 -5.69 -7.58
N LYS A 139 9.39 -4.43 -7.99
CA LYS A 139 10.35 -3.62 -8.73
C LYS A 139 10.67 -2.37 -7.93
N ASP A 140 11.93 -2.24 -7.57
CA ASP A 140 12.46 -1.18 -6.72
C ASP A 140 13.47 -0.28 -7.47
N LYS A 141 13.22 -0.07 -8.75
CA LYS A 141 14.08 0.75 -9.59
C LYS A 141 13.63 2.22 -9.58
N ALA A 142 14.40 3.08 -8.93
CA ALA A 142 14.26 4.54 -9.05
C ALA A 142 15.62 5.18 -9.36
N PRO A 143 15.73 6.16 -10.25
CA PRO A 143 14.64 6.73 -11.05
C PRO A 143 14.18 5.79 -12.18
N ILE A 144 12.90 5.84 -12.52
CA ILE A 144 12.30 5.07 -13.61
C ILE A 144 11.37 5.98 -14.45
N THR A 145 11.43 5.82 -15.77
CA THR A 145 10.56 6.57 -16.67
C THR A 145 9.23 5.84 -16.88
N ILE A 146 8.20 6.61 -17.32
CA ILE A 146 6.91 6.00 -17.66
C ILE A 146 7.05 4.93 -18.74
N ASP A 147 7.89 5.13 -19.72
CA ASP A 147 8.05 4.19 -20.83
C ASP A 147 8.73 2.88 -20.35
N GLU A 148 9.70 2.96 -19.42
CA GLU A 148 10.26 1.76 -18.77
C GLU A 148 9.20 1.01 -17.94
N ILE A 149 8.37 1.73 -17.16
CA ILE A 149 7.27 1.11 -16.39
C ILE A 149 6.32 0.34 -17.32
N LEU A 150 5.95 0.94 -18.46
CA LEU A 150 5.05 0.30 -19.42
C LEU A 150 5.65 -0.97 -20.01
N LEU A 151 6.94 -0.95 -20.37
CA LEU A 151 7.66 -2.14 -20.86
C LEU A 151 7.71 -3.25 -19.82
N GLU A 152 8.05 -2.92 -18.58
CA GLU A 152 8.08 -3.88 -17.47
C GLU A 152 6.69 -4.50 -17.24
N ILE A 153 5.62 -3.69 -17.24
CA ILE A 153 4.26 -4.19 -17.11
C ILE A 153 3.92 -5.16 -18.24
N GLU A 154 4.24 -4.82 -19.50
CA GLU A 154 3.99 -5.71 -20.66
C GLU A 154 4.74 -7.03 -20.54
N GLU A 155 6.01 -6.99 -20.11
CA GLU A 155 6.84 -8.17 -19.90
C GLU A 155 6.25 -9.08 -18.82
N TYR A 156 5.94 -8.52 -17.63
CA TYR A 156 5.40 -9.29 -16.52
C TYR A 156 3.98 -9.81 -16.76
N VAL A 157 3.16 -9.09 -17.52
CA VAL A 157 1.84 -9.62 -17.94
C VAL A 157 2.00 -10.82 -18.87
N LYS A 158 3.01 -10.84 -19.75
CA LYS A 158 3.28 -11.96 -20.66
C LYS A 158 3.88 -13.16 -19.94
N SER A 159 4.87 -12.94 -19.05
CA SER A 159 5.60 -14.02 -18.37
C SER A 159 4.85 -14.59 -17.16
N GLU A 160 4.25 -13.72 -16.34
CA GLU A 160 3.68 -14.07 -15.02
C GLU A 160 2.14 -13.93 -14.96
N CYS A 161 1.51 -13.51 -16.06
CA CYS A 161 0.05 -13.29 -16.12
C CYS A 161 -0.47 -12.29 -15.08
N ILE A 162 0.26 -11.20 -14.81
CA ILE A 162 -0.11 -10.17 -13.85
C ILE A 162 -1.55 -9.69 -14.06
N LYS A 163 -2.29 -9.52 -12.96
CA LYS A 163 -3.67 -9.01 -12.94
C LYS A 163 -3.80 -7.67 -12.25
N PHE A 164 -2.93 -7.40 -11.27
CA PHE A 164 -2.96 -6.19 -10.49
C PHE A 164 -1.56 -5.57 -10.44
N VAL A 165 -1.48 -4.27 -10.73
CA VAL A 165 -0.23 -3.50 -10.69
C VAL A 165 -0.39 -2.38 -9.66
N ILE A 166 0.61 -2.18 -8.82
CA ILE A 166 0.66 -1.09 -7.85
C ILE A 166 1.90 -0.23 -8.15
N ILE A 167 1.74 1.08 -8.16
CA ILE A 167 2.84 2.04 -8.37
C ILE A 167 2.85 3.03 -7.20
N ASP A 168 3.86 2.97 -6.36
CA ASP A 168 4.01 3.80 -5.17
C ASP A 168 5.29 4.67 -5.29
N TYR A 169 5.20 5.95 -5.70
CA TYR A 169 4.02 6.76 -5.97
C TYR A 169 4.19 7.59 -7.27
N LEU A 170 3.08 8.10 -7.78
CA LEU A 170 2.95 8.78 -9.09
C LEU A 170 3.98 9.89 -9.33
N GLN A 171 4.26 10.73 -8.32
CA GLN A 171 5.11 11.90 -8.48
C GLN A 171 6.61 11.56 -8.69
N LEU A 172 7.02 10.31 -8.45
CA LEU A 172 8.38 9.85 -8.68
C LEU A 172 8.61 9.30 -10.09
N ILE A 173 7.53 9.05 -10.84
CA ILE A 173 7.65 8.62 -12.23
C ILE A 173 8.27 9.77 -13.04
N GLN A 174 9.35 9.45 -13.73
CA GLN A 174 10.01 10.40 -14.62
C GLN A 174 9.38 10.39 -16.01
N TYR A 175 9.48 11.55 -16.67
CA TYR A 175 9.12 11.73 -18.06
C TYR A 175 10.40 11.97 -18.86
N ASP A 176 10.40 11.62 -20.16
CA ASP A 176 11.55 11.86 -21.02
C ASP A 176 11.84 13.37 -21.10
N LYS A 177 13.02 13.77 -20.61
CA LYS A 177 13.46 15.18 -20.53
C LYS A 177 13.60 15.87 -21.89
N SER A 178 13.55 15.12 -23.01
CA SER A 178 13.62 15.69 -24.36
C SER A 178 12.36 16.51 -24.74
N LYS A 179 11.25 16.32 -24.00
CA LYS A 179 9.99 17.03 -24.22
C LYS A 179 9.81 18.15 -23.23
N LEU A 180 9.82 19.39 -23.70
CA LEU A 180 9.54 20.59 -22.91
C LEU A 180 8.05 20.66 -22.54
N MET A 181 7.68 20.02 -21.46
CA MET A 181 6.32 20.04 -20.90
C MET A 181 6.34 20.54 -19.47
N SER A 182 5.25 21.18 -19.03
CA SER A 182 5.09 21.47 -17.60
C SER A 182 4.89 20.17 -16.81
N ARG A 183 5.33 20.12 -15.55
CA ARG A 183 5.19 18.93 -14.68
C ARG A 183 3.74 18.43 -14.58
N ASP A 184 2.78 19.33 -14.65
CA ASP A 184 1.35 18.98 -14.65
C ASP A 184 0.93 18.25 -15.92
N ASN A 185 1.38 18.71 -17.07
CA ASN A 185 1.11 18.06 -18.36
C ASN A 185 1.81 16.71 -18.47
N GLU A 186 3.06 16.59 -17.98
CA GLU A 186 3.75 15.31 -17.84
C GLU A 186 2.94 14.33 -16.99
N THR A 187 2.45 14.77 -15.83
CA THR A 187 1.63 13.93 -14.95
C THR A 187 0.34 13.47 -15.62
N ILE A 188 -0.34 14.37 -16.36
CA ILE A 188 -1.55 14.01 -17.12
C ILE A 188 -1.24 12.96 -18.19
N ASP A 189 -0.13 13.10 -18.91
CA ASP A 189 0.28 12.15 -19.94
C ASP A 189 0.65 10.79 -19.34
N ILE A 190 1.38 10.76 -18.22
CA ILE A 190 1.67 9.53 -17.45
C ILE A 190 0.37 8.81 -17.09
N ILE A 191 -0.61 9.53 -16.53
CA ILE A 191 -1.90 8.94 -16.11
C ILE A 191 -2.65 8.40 -17.34
N LYS A 192 -2.64 9.10 -18.48
CA LYS A 192 -3.26 8.62 -19.73
C LYS A 192 -2.62 7.33 -20.21
N LYS A 193 -1.28 7.27 -20.27
CA LYS A 193 -0.54 6.08 -20.67
C LYS A 193 -0.83 4.88 -19.77
N LEU A 194 -0.88 5.09 -18.43
CA LEU A 194 -1.27 4.05 -17.48
C LEU A 194 -2.71 3.59 -17.71
N LYS A 195 -3.63 4.49 -18.03
CA LYS A 195 -5.01 4.13 -18.36
C LYS A 195 -5.12 3.32 -19.65
N GLU A 196 -4.36 3.68 -20.67
CA GLU A 196 -4.32 2.97 -21.96
C GLU A 196 -3.80 1.55 -21.79
N ILE A 197 -2.66 1.36 -21.07
CA ILE A 197 -2.09 0.03 -20.86
C ILE A 197 -3.00 -0.84 -19.97
N SER A 198 -3.66 -0.28 -18.95
CA SER A 198 -4.65 -0.98 -18.14
C SER A 198 -5.75 -1.59 -19.01
N LYS A 199 -6.30 -0.82 -19.96
CA LYS A 199 -7.31 -1.29 -20.89
C LYS A 199 -6.76 -2.31 -21.91
N LYS A 200 -5.58 -2.02 -22.49
CA LYS A 200 -4.92 -2.88 -23.50
C LYS A 200 -4.62 -4.27 -22.94
N LEU A 201 -4.06 -4.35 -21.75
CA LEU A 201 -3.65 -5.60 -21.12
C LEU A 201 -4.74 -6.23 -20.24
N LYS A 202 -5.88 -5.55 -20.07
CA LYS A 202 -7.00 -5.99 -19.21
C LYS A 202 -6.56 -6.25 -17.75
N ILE A 203 -5.82 -5.31 -17.18
CA ILE A 203 -5.31 -5.33 -15.80
C ILE A 203 -5.85 -4.15 -14.99
N THR A 204 -5.87 -4.29 -13.69
CA THR A 204 -6.11 -3.16 -12.77
C THR A 204 -4.78 -2.54 -12.36
N ILE A 205 -4.70 -1.21 -12.42
CA ILE A 205 -3.54 -0.45 -11.97
C ILE A 205 -3.99 0.47 -10.82
N LEU A 206 -3.35 0.34 -9.66
CA LEU A 206 -3.47 1.25 -8.53
C LEU A 206 -2.23 2.13 -8.47
N VAL A 207 -2.44 3.44 -8.49
CA VAL A 207 -1.36 4.42 -8.36
C VAL A 207 -1.57 5.19 -7.07
N THR A 208 -0.56 5.25 -6.23
CA THR A 208 -0.61 6.10 -5.04
C THR A 208 -0.19 7.52 -5.39
N SER A 209 -0.73 8.50 -4.67
CA SER A 209 -0.42 9.92 -4.88
C SER A 209 -0.43 10.70 -3.58
N GLN A 210 0.51 11.61 -3.46
CA GLN A 210 0.49 12.59 -2.39
C GLN A 210 -0.47 13.72 -2.74
N LEU A 211 -1.35 14.07 -1.80
CA LEU A 211 -2.30 15.17 -1.94
C LEU A 211 -1.66 16.53 -1.65
N SER A 212 -2.30 17.61 -2.13
CA SER A 212 -1.88 18.98 -1.92
C SER A 212 -1.87 19.35 -0.43
N HIS A 213 -1.07 20.37 -0.05
CA HIS A 213 -1.06 20.94 1.30
C HIS A 213 -2.35 21.66 1.68
N ASP A 214 -3.24 21.92 0.73
CA ASP A 214 -4.49 22.66 0.98
C ASP A 214 -5.41 21.98 1.98
N THR A 215 -5.28 20.64 2.14
CA THR A 215 -5.97 19.89 3.20
C THR A 215 -5.64 20.40 4.59
N GLU A 216 -4.43 20.90 4.82
CA GLU A 216 -3.94 21.33 6.13
C GLU A 216 -4.53 22.65 6.61
N TYR A 217 -5.07 23.43 5.68
CA TYR A 217 -5.74 24.70 6.00
C TYR A 217 -7.22 24.52 6.36
N ARG A 218 -7.78 23.32 6.18
CA ARG A 218 -9.16 23.01 6.58
C ARG A 218 -9.24 22.55 8.03
N THR A 219 -10.28 22.96 8.71
CA THR A 219 -10.50 22.59 10.13
C THR A 219 -10.65 21.07 10.36
N ASN A 220 -11.16 20.35 9.36
CA ASN A 220 -11.37 18.90 9.46
C ASN A 220 -10.27 18.06 8.81
N HIS A 221 -9.31 18.69 8.11
CA HIS A 221 -8.18 18.07 7.41
C HIS A 221 -8.55 16.91 6.46
N ARG A 222 -9.84 16.61 6.27
CA ARG A 222 -10.28 15.51 5.41
C ARG A 222 -10.06 15.83 3.94
N PRO A 223 -9.51 14.88 3.16
CA PRO A 223 -9.25 15.09 1.74
C PRO A 223 -10.55 15.15 0.95
N ILE A 224 -10.53 15.95 -0.10
CA ILE A 224 -11.61 16.10 -1.08
C ILE A 224 -11.05 16.11 -2.51
N LEU A 225 -11.90 15.94 -3.52
CA LEU A 225 -11.46 15.82 -4.91
C LEU A 225 -10.62 17.02 -5.40
N SER A 226 -10.85 18.23 -4.87
CA SER A 226 -10.07 19.43 -5.22
C SER A 226 -8.61 19.38 -4.76
N ASP A 227 -8.24 18.48 -3.83
CA ASP A 227 -6.86 18.32 -3.35
C ASP A 227 -5.95 17.62 -4.35
N ILE A 228 -6.50 17.07 -5.41
CA ILE A 228 -5.74 16.59 -6.56
C ILE A 228 -5.40 17.80 -7.44
N ARG A 229 -4.12 18.19 -7.50
CA ARG A 229 -3.67 19.33 -8.32
C ARG A 229 -4.10 19.17 -9.78
N ASN A 230 -4.55 20.28 -10.43
CA ASN A 230 -5.07 20.30 -11.80
C ASN A 230 -6.14 19.22 -12.03
N ASN A 231 -7.15 19.25 -11.17
CA ASN A 231 -8.04 18.13 -10.87
C ASN A 231 -8.97 17.71 -12.02
N GLU A 232 -9.54 18.63 -12.80
CA GLU A 232 -10.62 18.26 -13.73
C GLU A 232 -10.22 17.19 -14.75
N ILE A 233 -9.02 17.32 -15.36
CA ILE A 233 -8.55 16.36 -16.37
C ILE A 233 -8.17 15.04 -15.69
N LYS A 234 -7.41 15.12 -14.60
CA LYS A 234 -6.97 13.93 -13.84
C LYS A 234 -8.15 13.14 -13.29
N LEU A 235 -9.15 13.84 -12.72
CA LEU A 235 -10.37 13.23 -12.20
C LEU A 235 -11.16 12.45 -13.26
N LYS A 236 -11.16 12.92 -14.52
CA LYS A 236 -11.86 12.23 -15.64
C LYS A 236 -11.16 10.94 -16.05
N ILE A 237 -9.82 10.85 -15.93
CA ILE A 237 -9.04 9.70 -16.39
C ILE A 237 -9.14 8.53 -15.42
N PHE A 238 -9.08 8.78 -14.10
CA PHE A 238 -9.23 7.73 -13.09
C PHE A 238 -10.65 7.16 -13.08
N ASP A 239 -10.77 5.84 -12.94
CA ASP A 239 -12.06 5.18 -12.78
C ASP A 239 -12.53 5.22 -11.34
N ILE A 240 -11.59 5.05 -10.41
CA ILE A 240 -11.82 5.06 -8.98
C ILE A 240 -10.83 6.00 -8.32
N ILE A 241 -11.31 6.78 -7.36
CA ILE A 241 -10.49 7.65 -6.52
C ILE A 241 -10.78 7.32 -5.07
N LEU A 242 -9.73 6.93 -4.37
CA LEU A 242 -9.73 6.59 -2.96
C LEU A 242 -8.91 7.62 -2.19
N PHE A 243 -9.42 8.10 -1.05
CA PHE A 243 -8.67 8.95 -0.13
C PHE A 243 -8.55 8.28 1.23
N LEU A 244 -7.34 8.28 1.77
CA LEU A 244 -7.04 7.76 3.10
C LEU A 244 -6.81 8.93 4.07
N TYR A 245 -7.47 8.85 5.22
CA TYR A 245 -7.38 9.82 6.29
C TYR A 245 -7.32 9.14 7.66
N ARG A 246 -6.59 9.73 8.62
CA ARG A 246 -6.54 9.28 10.00
C ARG A 246 -6.66 10.48 10.92
N ASP A 247 -7.72 10.50 11.73
CA ASP A 247 -8.00 11.61 12.63
C ASP A 247 -6.95 11.73 13.72
N GLU A 248 -6.47 10.62 14.27
CA GLU A 248 -5.46 10.58 15.33
C GLU A 248 -4.12 11.23 14.95
N TYR A 249 -3.84 11.39 13.63
CA TYR A 249 -2.62 12.06 13.16
C TYR A 249 -2.64 13.56 13.43
N TYR A 250 -3.82 14.18 13.35
CA TYR A 250 -4.02 15.59 13.60
C TYR A 250 -4.57 15.87 15.02
N ASN A 251 -5.31 14.94 15.56
CA ASN A 251 -5.95 15.03 16.87
C ASN A 251 -5.56 13.81 17.74
N PRO A 252 -4.47 13.89 18.52
CA PRO A 252 -4.03 12.78 19.37
C PRO A 252 -5.03 12.35 20.45
N ASP A 253 -5.97 13.23 20.81
CA ASP A 253 -7.00 12.98 21.82
C ASP A 253 -8.32 12.47 21.24
N THR A 254 -8.35 12.16 19.93
CA THR A 254 -9.56 11.65 19.26
C THR A 254 -10.04 10.33 19.88
N GLU A 255 -11.35 10.13 19.83
CA GLU A 255 -11.98 8.82 20.13
C GLU A 255 -11.73 7.79 19.01
N MET A 256 -11.33 8.25 17.80
CA MET A 256 -11.06 7.42 16.62
C MET A 256 -9.60 6.91 16.57
N LYS A 257 -9.03 6.51 17.71
CA LYS A 257 -7.67 5.97 17.76
C LYS A 257 -7.56 4.67 16.96
N ASN A 258 -6.46 4.54 16.23
CA ASN A 258 -6.19 3.40 15.33
C ASN A 258 -7.24 3.22 14.21
N ILE A 259 -8.13 4.19 13.99
CA ILE A 259 -9.09 4.14 12.89
C ILE A 259 -8.55 4.94 11.70
N ALA A 260 -8.66 4.34 10.53
CA ALA A 260 -8.37 4.96 9.26
C ALA A 260 -9.66 5.04 8.43
N GLU A 261 -10.02 6.24 8.02
CA GLU A 261 -11.16 6.47 7.13
C GLU A 261 -10.68 6.35 5.67
N LEU A 262 -11.26 5.42 4.92
CA LEU A 262 -11.04 5.27 3.49
C LEU A 262 -12.28 5.74 2.73
N TYR A 263 -12.13 6.84 2.00
CA TYR A 263 -13.20 7.45 1.21
C TYR A 263 -13.13 6.95 -0.23
N VAL A 264 -14.20 6.37 -0.74
CA VAL A 264 -14.41 6.13 -2.16
C VAL A 264 -15.09 7.37 -2.74
N GLU A 265 -14.29 8.33 -3.20
CA GLU A 265 -14.78 9.64 -3.66
C GLU A 265 -15.29 9.62 -5.10
N LYS A 266 -14.76 8.70 -5.90
CA LYS A 266 -15.21 8.45 -7.27
C LYS A 266 -15.20 6.95 -7.55
N ASN A 267 -16.25 6.47 -8.19
CA ASN A 267 -16.34 5.10 -8.70
C ASN A 267 -17.22 5.06 -9.95
N ASN A 268 -16.60 4.89 -11.11
CA ASN A 268 -17.32 4.83 -12.39
C ASN A 268 -18.22 3.58 -12.53
N ASN A 269 -17.99 2.55 -11.72
CA ASN A 269 -18.62 1.24 -11.87
C ASN A 269 -19.39 0.78 -10.62
N GLY A 270 -19.56 1.66 -9.64
CA GLY A 270 -20.21 1.31 -8.37
C GLY A 270 -20.53 2.56 -7.54
N ASN A 271 -20.76 2.34 -6.26
CA ASN A 271 -21.11 3.39 -5.32
C ASN A 271 -19.88 4.09 -4.74
N THR A 272 -20.08 5.31 -4.30
CA THR A 272 -19.15 6.05 -3.43
C THR A 272 -19.54 5.85 -1.97
N GLY A 273 -18.62 6.11 -1.05
CA GLY A 273 -18.89 5.98 0.38
C GLY A 273 -17.63 6.07 1.24
N LYS A 274 -17.83 6.01 2.55
CA LYS A 274 -16.77 5.97 3.55
C LYS A 274 -16.69 4.58 4.17
N ILE A 275 -15.48 4.11 4.41
CA ILE A 275 -15.18 2.82 5.03
C ILE A 275 -14.21 3.10 6.17
N ASP A 276 -14.45 2.51 7.31
CA ASP A 276 -13.55 2.57 8.45
C ASP A 276 -12.72 1.28 8.51
N LEU A 277 -11.40 1.44 8.59
CA LEU A 277 -10.44 0.36 8.75
C LEU A 277 -9.69 0.54 10.08
N VAL A 278 -9.20 -0.55 10.63
CA VAL A 278 -8.25 -0.49 11.76
C VAL A 278 -6.84 -0.35 11.21
N PHE A 279 -6.05 0.59 11.72
CA PHE A 279 -4.65 0.75 11.38
C PHE A 279 -3.74 0.38 12.55
N LEU A 280 -3.10 -0.75 12.46
CA LEU A 280 -2.13 -1.27 13.41
C LEU A 280 -0.72 -0.83 13.01
N SER A 281 -0.34 0.38 13.41
CA SER A 281 0.91 1.03 12.98
C SER A 281 2.16 0.24 13.40
N GLU A 282 2.09 -0.50 14.52
CA GLU A 282 3.18 -1.33 15.03
C GLU A 282 3.46 -2.56 14.16
N PHE A 283 2.45 -2.97 13.37
CA PHE A 283 2.50 -4.15 12.51
C PHE A 283 2.46 -3.80 11.01
N PHE A 284 2.53 -2.55 10.64
CA PHE A 284 2.30 -2.10 9.25
C PHE A 284 1.05 -2.71 8.62
N LYS A 285 -0.05 -2.79 9.38
CA LYS A 285 -1.26 -3.50 8.96
C LYS A 285 -2.49 -2.63 9.00
N PHE A 286 -3.26 -2.69 7.91
CA PHE A 286 -4.66 -2.33 7.89
C PHE A 286 -5.51 -3.61 8.03
N ALA A 287 -6.57 -3.54 8.80
CA ALA A 287 -7.48 -4.66 9.02
C ALA A 287 -8.95 -4.20 8.92
N ASN A 288 -9.84 -5.15 8.72
CA ASN A 288 -11.26 -4.88 8.75
C ASN A 288 -11.70 -4.47 10.16
N LEU A 289 -12.59 -3.48 10.22
CA LEU A 289 -13.24 -3.11 11.46
C LEU A 289 -14.41 -4.07 11.70
N ALA A 290 -14.38 -4.78 12.82
CA ALA A 290 -15.49 -5.62 13.25
C ALA A 290 -16.39 -4.85 14.20
N TYR A 291 -17.66 -4.74 13.87
CA TYR A 291 -18.70 -4.27 14.80
C TYR A 291 -19.32 -5.50 15.47
N PHE A 292 -19.16 -5.61 16.78
CA PHE A 292 -19.94 -6.57 17.54
C PHE A 292 -21.25 -5.90 17.95
N PHE A 293 -22.37 -6.38 17.43
CA PHE A 293 -23.68 -6.07 18.00
C PHE A 293 -23.89 -7.06 19.16
N ASP A 294 -23.78 -6.57 20.38
CA ASP A 294 -24.32 -7.30 21.51
C ASP A 294 -25.82 -7.01 21.55
N GLU A 295 -26.64 -8.01 21.33
CA GLU A 295 -28.11 -7.86 21.29
C GLU A 295 -28.69 -7.37 22.65
N ASN A 296 -27.86 -7.30 23.69
CA ASN A 296 -28.23 -6.95 25.06
C ASN A 296 -27.65 -5.64 25.60
N GLU A 297 -26.78 -4.94 24.84
CA GLU A 297 -26.20 -3.67 25.31
C GLU A 297 -26.41 -2.53 24.31
N SER A 298 -26.95 -1.43 24.83
CA SER A 298 -27.12 -0.18 24.10
C SER A 298 -25.79 0.45 23.70
N GLU A 299 -25.58 0.65 22.43
CA GLU A 299 -24.77 1.64 21.68
C GLU A 299 -23.28 1.90 22.04
N THR A 300 -22.60 1.19 22.92
CA THR A 300 -21.19 1.46 23.27
C THR A 300 -20.34 0.20 23.44
N ALA A 301 -20.31 -0.70 22.47
CA ALA A 301 -19.39 -1.84 22.54
C ALA A 301 -17.97 -1.47 22.08
N PRO A 302 -16.92 -1.83 22.83
CA PRO A 302 -15.55 -1.58 22.41
C PRO A 302 -15.14 -2.47 21.23
N TRP A 303 -14.35 -1.92 20.36
CA TRP A 303 -13.79 -2.54 19.15
C TRP A 303 -13.05 -3.84 19.45
N LYS A 304 -13.26 -4.90 18.67
CA LYS A 304 -12.36 -6.06 18.64
C LYS A 304 -11.85 -6.26 17.21
N ILE A 305 -10.56 -6.55 17.10
CA ILE A 305 -9.88 -6.88 15.85
C ILE A 305 -10.13 -8.36 15.56
N ILE A 306 -10.58 -8.68 14.36
CA ILE A 306 -10.67 -10.05 13.84
C ILE A 306 -9.48 -10.32 12.93
#